data_9886fba84c2996efbd8a162061dbe4ce
#
_entry.id   9886fba84c2996efbd8a162061dbe4ce
#
_cell.length_a   1.000
_cell.length_b   1.000
_cell.length_c   1.000
_cell.angle_alpha   90.00
_cell.angle_beta   90.00
_cell.angle_gamma   90.00
#
_symmetry.space_group_name_H-M   'P 1'
#
loop_
_entity.id
_entity.type
_entity.pdbx_description
1 polymer ?
#
loop_
_entity_poly.entity_id
_entity_poly.type
_entity_poly.pdbx_seq_one_letter_code
_entity_poly.pdbx_strand_id
1 'polypeptide(L)'
;MANTTFSGPVTSTAGFISGSDSLVSATAATLTVTSALHSGRTVLLDRAAGQAVTLPAATGSGNTYKFFVVTTITSNSTTIKVVGDDVMAGAAIVANDSDASASIFETAATSDTITFNGSTTGGIKGATVELQDVAADLWSVRIVGAATGSEATPFSATVP
;
A
#
# COMPACT_ATOMS: atom_id res chain seq x y z
N MET A 1 13.41 27.55 2.31
CA MET A 1 12.19 28.01 3.01
C MET A 1 12.34 27.60 4.47
N ALA A 2 12.02 28.51 5.40
CA ALA A 2 12.05 28.20 6.83
C ALA A 2 10.81 27.38 7.20
N ASN A 3 11.01 26.28 7.93
CA ASN A 3 9.88 25.52 8.51
C ASN A 3 9.38 26.27 9.75
N THR A 4 8.06 26.50 9.80
CA THR A 4 7.40 27.01 11.01
C THR A 4 6.97 25.82 11.85
N THR A 5 7.46 25.71 13.08
CA THR A 5 7.09 24.66 14.03
C THR A 5 6.08 25.22 15.03
N PHE A 6 4.95 24.52 15.19
CA PHE A 6 3.94 24.84 16.21
C PHE A 6 4.09 23.86 17.37
N SER A 7 4.15 24.36 18.60
CA SER A 7 4.30 23.55 19.82
C SER A 7 2.98 23.24 20.53
N GLY A 8 1.83 23.52 19.91
CA GLY A 8 0.50 23.29 20.47
C GLY A 8 -0.54 22.96 19.39
N PRO A 9 -1.79 22.68 19.79
CA PRO A 9 -2.85 22.41 18.83
C PRO A 9 -3.04 23.57 17.86
N VAL A 10 -3.12 23.28 16.55
CA VAL A 10 -3.42 24.26 15.52
C VAL A 10 -4.85 24.04 15.06
N THR A 11 -5.74 25.04 15.30
CA THR A 11 -7.12 25.01 14.85
C THR A 11 -7.26 25.90 13.62
N SER A 12 -7.78 25.32 12.52
CA SER A 12 -8.12 26.07 11.31
C SER A 12 -9.60 25.92 11.01
N THR A 13 -10.33 27.04 10.92
CA THR A 13 -11.76 27.05 10.60
C THR A 13 -12.04 26.85 9.11
N ALA A 14 -11.03 27.00 8.25
CA ALA A 14 -11.12 26.81 6.80
C ALA A 14 -10.41 25.54 6.30
N GLY A 15 -9.88 24.71 7.22
CA GLY A 15 -9.06 23.54 6.89
C GLY A 15 -7.61 23.92 6.54
N PHE A 16 -6.76 22.89 6.48
CA PHE A 16 -5.39 23.04 6.00
C PHE A 16 -5.37 22.71 4.52
N ILE A 17 -4.90 23.63 3.70
CA ILE A 17 -4.55 23.35 2.32
C ILE A 17 -3.13 22.78 2.38
N SER A 18 -2.99 21.45 2.36
CA SER A 18 -1.70 20.87 2.00
C SER A 18 -1.43 21.24 0.54
N GLY A 19 -0.25 21.76 0.26
CA GLY A 19 0.15 22.08 -1.10
C GLY A 19 -0.01 20.88 -2.03
N SER A 20 0.36 21.01 -3.31
CA SER A 20 0.21 20.02 -4.40
C SER A 20 0.81 18.62 -4.16
N ASP A 21 1.24 18.31 -2.94
CA ASP A 21 2.02 17.12 -2.60
C ASP A 21 1.17 15.96 -2.04
N SER A 22 -0.12 15.87 -2.39
CA SER A 22 -0.95 14.72 -2.00
C SER A 22 -0.59 13.42 -2.73
N LEU A 23 0.14 13.53 -3.84
CA LEU A 23 0.62 12.41 -4.66
C LEU A 23 2.15 12.32 -4.62
N VAL A 24 2.66 11.12 -4.41
CA VAL A 24 4.10 10.82 -4.44
C VAL A 24 4.37 9.81 -5.53
N SER A 25 5.10 10.19 -6.57
CA SER A 25 5.44 9.26 -7.66
C SER A 25 6.58 8.33 -7.25
N ALA A 26 6.37 7.02 -7.44
CA ALA A 26 7.35 5.97 -7.18
C ALA A 26 7.68 5.23 -8.49
N THR A 27 8.78 5.60 -9.13
CA THR A 27 9.28 5.02 -10.38
C THR A 27 10.53 4.18 -10.19
N ALA A 28 11.19 4.27 -9.04
CA ALA A 28 12.39 3.51 -8.72
C ALA A 28 12.09 2.03 -8.47
N ALA A 29 13.08 1.16 -8.61
CA ALA A 29 12.94 -0.27 -8.32
C ALA A 29 12.71 -0.58 -6.83
N THR A 30 13.11 0.33 -5.95
CA THR A 30 12.93 0.22 -4.50
C THR A 30 12.33 1.50 -3.93
N LEU A 31 11.48 1.36 -2.92
CA LEU A 31 10.91 2.47 -2.17
C LEU A 31 10.93 2.13 -0.68
N THR A 32 11.59 2.93 0.12
CA THR A 32 11.44 2.90 1.58
C THR A 32 10.41 3.96 1.98
N VAL A 33 9.30 3.49 2.52
CA VAL A 33 8.20 4.36 2.99
C VAL A 33 8.58 4.97 4.34
N THR A 34 8.32 6.26 4.48
CA THR A 34 8.52 6.98 5.75
C THR A 34 7.27 7.78 6.10
N SER A 35 6.99 7.97 7.38
CA SER A 35 5.83 8.75 7.82
C SER A 35 5.91 10.20 7.34
N ALA A 36 7.09 10.80 7.38
CA ALA A 36 7.31 12.20 7.00
C ALA A 36 6.99 12.50 5.53
N LEU A 37 7.24 11.55 4.63
CA LEU A 37 7.08 11.76 3.18
C LEU A 37 5.81 11.13 2.61
N HIS A 38 5.24 10.10 3.26
CA HIS A 38 4.22 9.27 2.63
C HIS A 38 2.92 9.17 3.45
N SER A 39 2.92 9.47 4.77
CA SER A 39 1.71 9.39 5.58
C SER A 39 0.63 10.37 5.12
N GLY A 40 -0.61 9.89 4.99
CA GLY A 40 -1.74 10.67 4.52
C GLY A 40 -1.71 11.02 3.02
N ARG A 41 -0.75 10.45 2.26
CA ARG A 41 -0.58 10.69 0.83
C ARG A 41 -0.88 9.42 0.02
N THR A 42 -1.11 9.61 -1.28
CA THR A 42 -1.19 8.49 -2.22
C THR A 42 0.15 8.32 -2.95
N VAL A 43 0.76 7.17 -2.78
CA VAL A 43 1.97 6.76 -3.49
C VAL A 43 1.57 6.13 -4.82
N LEU A 44 2.04 6.68 -5.91
CA LEU A 44 1.77 6.21 -7.26
C LEU A 44 2.82 5.17 -7.66
N LEU A 45 2.42 3.90 -7.73
CA LEU A 45 3.27 2.81 -8.20
C LEU A 45 3.30 2.85 -9.74
N ASP A 46 4.33 3.48 -10.29
CA ASP A 46 4.45 3.73 -11.73
C ASP A 46 5.69 3.06 -12.31
N ARG A 47 5.72 1.72 -12.22
CA ARG A 47 6.81 0.92 -12.77
C ARG A 47 6.32 -0.44 -13.25
N ALA A 48 6.28 -0.64 -14.57
CA ALA A 48 5.87 -1.91 -15.19
C ALA A 48 6.79 -3.10 -14.79
N ALA A 49 8.05 -2.85 -14.51
CA ALA A 49 9.02 -3.88 -14.12
C ALA A 49 8.95 -4.28 -12.63
N GLY A 50 7.90 -3.86 -11.91
CA GLY A 50 7.74 -4.15 -10.49
C GLY A 50 8.65 -3.31 -9.58
N GLN A 51 8.32 -3.29 -8.29
CA GLN A 51 9.02 -2.49 -7.26
C GLN A 51 9.05 -3.24 -5.93
N ALA A 52 10.12 -3.05 -5.17
CA ALA A 52 10.17 -3.49 -3.77
C ALA A 52 9.87 -2.30 -2.85
N VAL A 53 8.72 -2.32 -2.20
CA VAL A 53 8.29 -1.30 -1.25
C VAL A 53 8.44 -1.85 0.16
N THR A 54 9.10 -1.11 1.04
CA THR A 54 9.25 -1.46 2.47
C THR A 54 8.54 -0.42 3.32
N LEU A 55 7.62 -0.88 4.17
CA LEU A 55 6.88 -0.05 5.13
C LEU A 55 7.78 0.29 6.34
N PRO A 56 7.50 1.37 7.08
CA PRO A 56 8.09 1.56 8.40
C PRO A 56 7.57 0.51 9.39
N ALA A 57 8.19 0.41 10.57
CA ALA A 57 7.68 -0.45 11.64
C ALA A 57 6.31 0.02 12.14
N ALA A 58 5.43 -0.94 12.44
CA ALA A 58 4.13 -0.67 13.05
C ALA A 58 4.27 -0.34 14.52
N THR A 59 3.75 0.79 14.94
CA THR A 59 3.87 1.32 16.32
C THR A 59 2.55 1.73 16.93
N GLY A 60 1.44 1.58 16.20
CA GLY A 60 0.14 2.09 16.60
C GLY A 60 0.01 3.61 16.41
N SER A 61 0.76 4.18 15.49
CA SER A 61 0.77 5.63 15.25
C SER A 61 -0.52 6.17 14.63
N GLY A 62 -1.36 5.30 14.05
CA GLY A 62 -2.54 5.68 13.27
C GLY A 62 -2.23 6.21 11.89
N ASN A 63 -0.97 6.27 11.46
CA ASN A 63 -0.57 6.72 10.15
C ASN A 63 -1.20 5.86 9.04
N THR A 64 -1.68 6.52 7.99
CA THR A 64 -2.27 5.85 6.83
C THR A 64 -1.39 6.02 5.59
N TYR A 65 -1.33 4.98 4.80
CA TYR A 65 -0.58 4.95 3.55
C TYR A 65 -1.47 4.36 2.45
N LYS A 66 -1.55 5.07 1.34
CA LYS A 66 -2.33 4.61 0.19
C LYS A 66 -1.40 4.44 -1.00
N PHE A 67 -1.52 3.31 -1.67
CA PHE A 67 -0.82 3.03 -2.93
C PHE A 67 -1.82 2.92 -4.07
N PHE A 68 -1.47 3.43 -5.23
CA PHE A 68 -2.27 3.34 -6.44
C PHE A 68 -1.39 2.84 -7.59
N VAL A 69 -1.80 1.78 -8.25
CA VAL A 69 -1.09 1.24 -9.42
C VAL A 69 -1.43 2.07 -10.64
N VAL A 70 -0.48 2.87 -11.09
CA VAL A 70 -0.61 3.72 -12.31
C VAL A 70 -0.31 2.92 -13.57
N THR A 71 0.73 2.09 -13.52
CA THR A 71 1.15 1.24 -14.63
C THR A 71 1.05 -0.22 -14.25
N THR A 72 0.33 -1.02 -15.06
CA THR A 72 0.22 -2.46 -14.88
C THR A 72 1.60 -3.11 -14.83
N ILE A 73 1.82 -3.99 -13.85
CA ILE A 73 3.06 -4.74 -13.70
C ILE A 73 3.12 -5.80 -14.79
N THR A 74 4.22 -5.86 -15.52
CA THR A 74 4.40 -6.77 -16.67
C THR A 74 5.58 -7.72 -16.52
N SER A 75 6.52 -7.41 -15.64
CA SER A 75 7.68 -8.26 -15.35
C SER A 75 8.15 -8.03 -13.92
N ASN A 76 8.69 -9.07 -13.28
CA ASN A 76 8.92 -9.14 -11.83
C ASN A 76 7.64 -8.77 -11.07
N SER A 77 7.62 -8.81 -9.78
CA SER A 77 6.46 -8.44 -8.99
C SER A 77 6.70 -7.12 -8.28
N THR A 78 5.62 -6.37 -8.03
CA THR A 78 5.65 -5.34 -6.98
C THR A 78 5.34 -5.99 -5.65
N THR A 79 6.23 -5.82 -4.68
CA THR A 79 6.02 -6.29 -3.31
C THR A 79 5.87 -5.09 -2.38
N ILE A 80 4.93 -5.18 -1.42
CA ILE A 80 4.82 -4.24 -0.30
C ILE A 80 5.02 -5.07 0.96
N LYS A 81 6.12 -4.82 1.69
CA LYS A 81 6.55 -5.61 2.83
C LYS A 81 6.56 -4.77 4.10
N VAL A 82 6.19 -5.39 5.19
CA VAL A 82 6.44 -4.88 6.54
C VAL A 82 7.90 -5.14 6.95
N VAL A 83 8.28 -4.81 8.16
CA VAL A 83 9.62 -5.05 8.72
C VAL A 83 9.53 -5.82 10.03
N GLY A 84 10.57 -6.58 10.34
CA GLY A 84 10.66 -7.35 11.58
C GLY A 84 9.51 -8.34 11.72
N ASP A 85 8.90 -8.38 12.91
CA ASP A 85 7.80 -9.29 13.26
C ASP A 85 6.40 -8.70 12.94
N ASP A 86 6.34 -7.54 12.28
CA ASP A 86 5.08 -6.91 11.90
C ASP A 86 4.25 -7.83 11.00
N VAL A 87 2.93 -7.80 11.16
CA VAL A 87 1.98 -8.55 10.31
C VAL A 87 0.88 -7.64 9.76
N MET A 88 0.18 -8.13 8.75
CA MET A 88 -0.97 -7.47 8.14
C MET A 88 -2.26 -8.22 8.48
N ALA A 89 -3.33 -7.49 8.81
CA ALA A 89 -4.67 -8.04 9.01
C ALA A 89 -5.68 -7.30 8.13
N GLY A 90 -6.45 -8.06 7.33
CA GLY A 90 -7.47 -7.50 6.44
C GLY A 90 -7.77 -8.38 5.24
N ALA A 91 -8.18 -7.76 4.14
CA ALA A 91 -8.61 -8.50 2.95
C ALA A 91 -8.30 -7.78 1.64
N ALA A 92 -8.27 -8.55 0.56
CA ALA A 92 -8.25 -8.10 -0.82
C ALA A 92 -9.55 -8.46 -1.52
N ILE A 93 -10.14 -7.50 -2.22
CA ILE A 93 -11.28 -7.68 -3.13
C ILE A 93 -10.76 -7.49 -4.54
N VAL A 94 -10.82 -8.54 -5.34
CA VAL A 94 -10.23 -8.58 -6.68
C VAL A 94 -11.33 -8.92 -7.69
N ALA A 95 -11.61 -8.00 -8.61
CA ALA A 95 -12.53 -8.26 -9.70
C ALA A 95 -11.95 -9.32 -10.64
N ASN A 96 -12.78 -10.31 -10.99
CA ASN A 96 -12.44 -11.37 -11.93
C ASN A 96 -12.55 -10.85 -13.36
N ASP A 97 -11.73 -11.36 -14.28
CA ASP A 97 -11.79 -11.00 -15.70
C ASP A 97 -12.71 -11.92 -16.52
N SER A 98 -13.07 -13.07 -15.96
CA SER A 98 -13.89 -14.09 -16.64
C SER A 98 -15.40 -13.85 -16.53
N ASP A 99 -15.85 -13.10 -15.51
CA ASP A 99 -17.25 -12.84 -15.25
C ASP A 99 -17.46 -11.59 -14.36
N ALA A 100 -18.70 -11.24 -14.07
CA ALA A 100 -19.07 -10.09 -13.21
C ALA A 100 -19.04 -10.46 -11.71
N SER A 101 -17.98 -11.15 -11.26
CA SER A 101 -17.78 -11.55 -9.87
C SER A 101 -16.48 -10.97 -9.29
N ALA A 102 -16.23 -11.23 -8.03
CA ALA A 102 -15.00 -10.87 -7.37
C ALA A 102 -14.52 -12.00 -6.44
N SER A 103 -13.22 -12.22 -6.43
CA SER A 103 -12.56 -13.08 -5.46
C SER A 103 -12.16 -12.26 -4.24
N ILE A 104 -12.35 -12.83 -3.05
CA ILE A 104 -12.00 -12.21 -1.78
C ILE A 104 -10.95 -13.09 -1.10
N PHE A 105 -9.83 -12.48 -0.73
CA PHE A 105 -8.72 -13.15 -0.05
C PHE A 105 -8.49 -12.50 1.31
N GLU A 106 -8.47 -13.30 2.37
CA GLU A 106 -8.12 -12.87 3.71
C GLU A 106 -6.61 -13.00 3.94
N THR A 107 -6.07 -12.19 4.83
CA THR A 107 -4.72 -12.38 5.36
C THR A 107 -4.68 -13.59 6.29
N ALA A 108 -3.59 -14.35 6.26
CA ALA A 108 -3.26 -15.27 7.35
C ALA A 108 -2.65 -14.49 8.54
N ALA A 109 -2.59 -15.12 9.71
CA ALA A 109 -2.01 -14.52 10.92
C ALA A 109 -0.52 -14.12 10.77
N THR A 110 0.16 -14.69 9.79
CA THR A 110 1.58 -14.46 9.48
C THR A 110 1.79 -13.67 8.20
N SER A 111 0.72 -13.08 7.62
CA SER A 111 0.89 -12.31 6.39
C SER A 111 1.67 -11.04 6.65
N ASP A 112 2.79 -10.87 5.95
CA ASP A 112 3.74 -9.77 6.08
C ASP A 112 4.04 -9.08 4.74
N THR A 113 3.59 -9.69 3.63
CA THR A 113 3.91 -9.26 2.27
C THR A 113 2.68 -9.28 1.39
N ILE A 114 2.52 -8.20 0.62
CA ILE A 114 1.60 -8.13 -0.53
C ILE A 114 2.45 -8.31 -1.79
N THR A 115 2.05 -9.20 -2.69
CA THR A 115 2.72 -9.44 -3.97
C THR A 115 1.76 -9.26 -5.12
N PHE A 116 2.05 -8.31 -5.99
CA PHE A 116 1.35 -8.05 -7.24
C PHE A 116 2.19 -8.51 -8.43
N ASN A 117 1.73 -9.48 -9.17
CA ASN A 117 2.43 -10.01 -10.35
C ASN A 117 1.94 -9.43 -11.69
N GLY A 118 0.93 -8.55 -11.65
CA GLY A 118 0.33 -7.95 -12.84
C GLY A 118 -0.70 -8.84 -13.55
N SER A 119 -1.02 -9.99 -12.96
CA SER A 119 -2.04 -10.93 -13.47
C SER A 119 -2.82 -11.56 -12.31
N THR A 120 -2.52 -12.78 -11.90
CA THR A 120 -3.33 -13.58 -10.97
C THR A 120 -3.42 -13.00 -9.56
N THR A 121 -2.40 -12.28 -9.07
CA THR A 121 -2.39 -11.64 -7.74
C THR A 121 -2.69 -10.14 -7.80
N GLY A 122 -3.21 -9.65 -8.94
CA GLY A 122 -3.49 -8.23 -9.14
C GLY A 122 -2.26 -7.41 -9.54
N GLY A 123 -2.29 -6.10 -9.27
CA GLY A 123 -1.25 -5.19 -9.77
C GLY A 123 -1.54 -4.65 -11.15
N ILE A 124 -2.79 -4.72 -11.57
CA ILE A 124 -3.32 -4.10 -12.79
C ILE A 124 -3.58 -2.62 -12.51
N LYS A 125 -3.37 -1.78 -13.50
CA LYS A 125 -3.67 -0.34 -13.42
C LYS A 125 -5.05 -0.07 -12.80
N GLY A 126 -5.09 0.81 -11.80
CA GLY A 126 -6.30 1.14 -11.05
C GLY A 126 -6.41 0.42 -9.70
N ALA A 127 -5.59 -0.59 -9.44
CA ALA A 127 -5.58 -1.25 -8.12
C ALA A 127 -5.12 -0.27 -7.03
N THR A 128 -5.76 -0.39 -5.86
CA THR A 128 -5.47 0.42 -4.67
C THR A 128 -5.14 -0.48 -3.49
N VAL A 129 -4.18 -0.04 -2.66
CA VAL A 129 -3.86 -0.61 -1.37
C VAL A 129 -3.98 0.48 -0.33
N GLU A 130 -4.73 0.25 0.72
CA GLU A 130 -4.79 1.11 1.90
C GLU A 130 -4.22 0.36 3.09
N LEU A 131 -3.26 0.98 3.78
CA LEU A 131 -2.60 0.45 4.95
C LEU A 131 -2.69 1.47 6.07
N GLN A 132 -2.94 0.98 7.30
CA GLN A 132 -2.93 1.81 8.50
C GLN A 132 -2.14 1.12 9.61
N ASP A 133 -1.25 1.86 10.25
CA ASP A 133 -0.52 1.46 11.45
C ASP A 133 -1.48 1.53 12.65
N VAL A 134 -2.06 0.39 13.06
CA VAL A 134 -3.15 0.33 14.05
C VAL A 134 -2.70 -0.06 15.44
N ALA A 135 -1.60 -0.81 15.56
CA ALA A 135 -1.02 -1.21 16.84
C ALA A 135 0.46 -1.55 16.63
N ALA A 136 1.19 -1.77 17.73
CA ALA A 136 2.53 -2.36 17.64
C ALA A 136 2.45 -3.70 16.91
N ASP A 137 3.36 -3.90 15.95
CA ASP A 137 3.52 -5.09 15.12
C ASP A 137 2.29 -5.43 14.25
N LEU A 138 1.33 -4.47 14.06
CA LEU A 138 0.10 -4.74 13.33
C LEU A 138 -0.30 -3.62 12.35
N TRP A 139 -0.43 -4.01 11.10
CA TRP A 139 -0.98 -3.21 10.02
C TRP A 139 -2.41 -3.66 9.67
N SER A 140 -3.37 -2.74 9.60
CA SER A 140 -4.63 -2.97 8.89
C SER A 140 -4.38 -2.84 7.39
N VAL A 141 -4.92 -3.75 6.58
CA VAL A 141 -4.77 -3.73 5.12
C VAL A 141 -6.12 -3.89 4.41
N ARG A 142 -6.31 -3.12 3.34
CA ARG A 142 -7.40 -3.28 2.39
C ARG A 142 -6.90 -3.11 0.97
N ILE A 143 -7.22 -4.07 0.10
CA ILE A 143 -6.89 -4.04 -1.32
C ILE A 143 -8.17 -4.09 -2.14
N VAL A 144 -8.25 -3.24 -3.16
CA VAL A 144 -9.30 -3.28 -4.19
C VAL A 144 -8.63 -3.17 -5.55
N GLY A 145 -8.92 -4.11 -6.44
CA GLY A 145 -8.31 -4.13 -7.77
C GLY A 145 -8.94 -5.16 -8.67
N ALA A 146 -8.23 -5.51 -9.72
CA ALA A 146 -8.58 -6.57 -10.65
C ALA A 146 -7.40 -7.54 -10.82
N ALA A 147 -7.69 -8.78 -11.21
CA ALA A 147 -6.72 -9.75 -11.64
C ALA A 147 -7.16 -10.40 -12.95
N THR A 148 -6.33 -11.24 -13.52
CA THR A 148 -6.60 -11.99 -14.75
C THR A 148 -6.21 -13.44 -14.59
N GLY A 149 -6.91 -14.32 -15.30
CA GLY A 149 -6.72 -15.77 -15.21
C GLY A 149 -7.34 -16.34 -13.95
N SER A 150 -6.68 -17.28 -13.28
CA SER A 150 -7.13 -17.81 -12.00
C SER A 150 -6.62 -16.90 -10.87
N GLU A 151 -7.53 -16.19 -10.23
CA GLU A 151 -7.20 -15.28 -9.14
C GLU A 151 -6.54 -16.03 -7.98
N ALA A 152 -5.48 -15.42 -7.45
CA ALA A 152 -4.71 -15.95 -6.34
C ALA A 152 -4.53 -14.89 -5.26
N THR A 153 -4.34 -15.32 -4.02
CA THR A 153 -4.09 -14.40 -2.91
C THR A 153 -2.84 -13.56 -3.15
N PRO A 154 -2.92 -12.23 -2.97
CA PRO A 154 -1.73 -11.40 -2.99
C PRO A 154 -0.91 -11.46 -1.68
N PHE A 155 -1.43 -12.11 -0.63
CA PHE A 155 -0.81 -12.15 0.69
C PHE A 155 0.11 -13.36 0.86
N SER A 156 1.25 -13.15 1.51
CA SER A 156 2.22 -14.20 1.87
C SER A 156 3.01 -13.81 3.12
N ALA A 157 3.76 -14.77 3.65
CA ALA A 157 4.74 -14.59 4.72
C ALA A 157 6.13 -14.81 4.11
N THR A 158 6.88 -13.72 3.91
CA THR A 158 8.21 -13.76 3.26
C THR A 158 9.25 -12.88 3.96
N VAL A 159 8.87 -12.12 4.98
CA VAL A 159 9.80 -11.42 5.86
C VAL A 159 10.32 -12.42 6.89
N PRO A 160 11.65 -12.61 7.01
CA PRO A 160 12.22 -13.57 7.95
C PRO A 160 12.11 -13.11 9.40
#